data_fe52f7f4cfb25acd85021f67fdfc5447
#
_entry.id   fe52f7f4cfb25acd85021f67fdfc5447
#
_cell.length_a   1.000
_cell.length_b   1.000
_cell.length_c   1.000
_cell.angle_alpha   90.00
_cell.angle_beta   90.00
_cell.angle_gamma   90.00
#
_symmetry.space_group_name_H-M   'P 1'
#
loop_
_entity.id
_entity.type
_entity.pdbx_description
1 polymer ?
#
loop_
_entity_poly.entity_id
_entity_poly.type
_entity_poly.pdbx_seq_one_letter_code
_entity_poly.pdbx_strand_id
1 'polypeptide(L)'
;NGTISQMYENIDELLTYNESGEIEYRAADSYEVNEDFTEWTFHLRKDGRWSDGSFVTAKDFLNTIQRALDPKSGSGYANYLFPIKNAEEIYMGEQDMETLGVSVEDDYTIHFSLEEPCVYFLKLLRLPVYTPSNSVYATEVGNGWDKNPDTSLSNGPYYLEEYIPEQYFTLKKNPYYWNQEQVKTETIVFRFFSDQQSLQSAYETGE
;
A
#
# COMPACT_ATOMS: atom_id res chain seq x y z
N ASN A 1 -9.42 14.36 6.60
CA ASN A 1 -8.56 13.18 6.82
C ASN A 1 -9.15 11.85 6.29
N GLY A 2 -10.47 11.73 6.05
CA GLY A 2 -11.06 10.49 5.50
C GLY A 2 -10.78 10.26 4.00
N THR A 3 -10.40 11.27 3.28
CA THR A 3 -10.24 11.25 1.82
C THR A 3 -9.03 10.46 1.34
N ILE A 4 -7.90 10.62 2.04
CA ILE A 4 -6.65 9.97 1.66
C ILE A 4 -6.73 8.47 1.89
N SER A 5 -7.42 8.01 2.95
CA SER A 5 -7.59 6.57 3.21
C SER A 5 -8.32 5.85 2.08
N GLN A 6 -9.32 6.47 1.46
CA GLN A 6 -10.06 5.88 0.33
C GLN A 6 -9.21 5.78 -0.95
N MET A 7 -8.22 6.65 -1.11
CA MET A 7 -7.25 6.53 -2.21
C MET A 7 -6.29 5.35 -1.98
N TYR A 8 -5.91 5.07 -0.72
CA TYR A 8 -5.05 3.92 -0.37
C TYR A 8 -5.77 2.57 -0.46
N GLU A 9 -7.11 2.52 -0.35
CA GLU A 9 -7.89 1.29 -0.55
C GLU A 9 -7.82 0.74 -1.98
N ASN A 10 -7.22 1.49 -2.91
CA ASN A 10 -6.99 1.07 -4.30
C ASN A 10 -5.57 0.54 -4.56
N ILE A 11 -4.78 0.31 -3.50
CA ILE A 11 -3.45 -0.28 -3.62
C ILE A 11 -3.53 -1.73 -3.14
N ASP A 12 -3.09 -2.67 -3.99
CA ASP A 12 -3.00 -4.06 -3.60
C ASP A 12 -1.85 -4.28 -2.63
N GLU A 13 -2.19 -4.77 -1.42
CA GLU A 13 -1.26 -5.31 -0.44
C GLU A 13 -0.67 -6.64 -0.95
N LEU A 14 0.22 -7.27 -0.18
CA LEU A 14 0.71 -8.63 -0.47
C LEU A 14 -0.45 -9.63 -0.53
N LEU A 15 -1.36 -9.54 0.44
CA LEU A 15 -2.54 -10.39 0.55
C LEU A 15 -3.66 -9.68 1.34
N THR A 16 -4.88 -10.17 1.20
CA THR A 16 -6.03 -9.74 2.01
C THR A 16 -6.81 -10.98 2.51
N TYR A 17 -7.98 -10.75 3.10
CA TYR A 17 -8.91 -11.81 3.50
C TYR A 17 -10.24 -11.60 2.78
N ASN A 18 -10.80 -12.66 2.23
CA ASN A 18 -12.14 -12.64 1.65
C ASN A 18 -13.22 -12.58 2.74
N GLU A 19 -14.48 -12.50 2.35
CA GLU A 19 -15.64 -12.45 3.26
C GLU A 19 -15.75 -13.67 4.18
N SER A 20 -15.20 -14.80 3.78
CA SER A 20 -15.14 -16.03 4.58
C SER A 20 -13.97 -16.06 5.55
N GLY A 21 -13.09 -15.07 5.53
CA GLY A 21 -11.89 -14.99 6.37
C GLY A 21 -10.72 -15.84 5.86
N GLU A 22 -10.77 -16.28 4.59
CA GLU A 22 -9.68 -17.02 3.95
C GLU A 22 -8.72 -16.04 3.29
N ILE A 23 -7.43 -16.43 3.20
CA ILE A 23 -6.40 -15.62 2.55
C ILE A 23 -6.71 -15.51 1.06
N GLU A 24 -6.69 -14.28 0.57
CA GLU A 24 -6.76 -13.93 -0.84
C GLU A 24 -5.47 -13.23 -1.24
N TYR A 25 -4.70 -13.83 -2.14
CA TYR A 25 -3.46 -13.27 -2.64
C TYR A 25 -3.74 -12.08 -3.56
N ARG A 26 -2.95 -11.00 -3.41
CA ARG A 26 -3.04 -9.77 -4.19
C ARG A 26 -1.76 -9.52 -4.97
N ALA A 27 -0.81 -8.77 -4.43
CA ALA A 27 0.49 -8.57 -5.06
C ALA A 27 1.41 -9.79 -4.89
N ALA A 28 1.18 -10.65 -3.88
CA ALA A 28 1.86 -11.94 -3.75
C ALA A 28 1.08 -13.06 -4.42
N ASP A 29 1.79 -14.09 -4.89
CA ASP A 29 1.24 -15.36 -5.36
C ASP A 29 1.30 -16.44 -4.27
N SER A 30 2.29 -16.37 -3.38
CA SER A 30 2.50 -17.33 -2.31
C SER A 30 3.35 -16.72 -1.19
N TYR A 31 3.39 -17.43 -0.07
CA TYR A 31 4.34 -17.17 1.00
C TYR A 31 4.80 -18.48 1.65
N GLU A 32 5.96 -18.39 2.30
CA GLU A 32 6.54 -19.42 3.16
C GLU A 32 6.77 -18.84 4.55
N VAL A 33 6.67 -19.68 5.58
CA VAL A 33 6.92 -19.29 6.96
C VAL A 33 7.63 -20.44 7.67
N ASN A 34 8.60 -20.13 8.54
CA ASN A 34 9.25 -21.12 9.37
C ASN A 34 8.33 -21.62 10.53
N GLU A 35 8.72 -22.69 11.20
CA GLU A 35 7.93 -23.29 12.29
C GLU A 35 7.70 -22.34 13.47
N ASP A 36 8.63 -21.41 13.70
CA ASP A 36 8.60 -20.45 14.83
C ASP A 36 7.86 -19.15 14.49
N PHE A 37 7.35 -18.97 13.26
CA PHE A 37 6.68 -17.73 12.80
C PHE A 37 7.53 -16.47 12.93
N THR A 38 8.85 -16.60 12.80
CA THR A 38 9.82 -15.50 12.85
C THR A 38 10.37 -15.13 11.48
N GLU A 39 10.31 -16.05 10.49
CA GLU A 39 10.83 -15.82 9.15
C GLU A 39 9.73 -16.03 8.12
N TRP A 40 9.46 -15.00 7.33
CA TRP A 40 8.40 -14.97 6.33
C TRP A 40 8.97 -14.58 4.99
N THR A 41 8.71 -15.37 3.95
CA THR A 41 9.11 -15.07 2.58
C THR A 41 7.87 -14.96 1.71
N PHE A 42 7.73 -13.87 0.97
CA PHE A 42 6.63 -13.66 0.03
C PHE A 42 7.16 -13.62 -1.39
N HIS A 43 6.49 -14.36 -2.27
CA HIS A 43 6.75 -14.37 -3.70
C HIS A 43 5.69 -13.54 -4.41
N LEU A 44 6.15 -12.49 -5.09
CA LEU A 44 5.26 -11.56 -5.79
C LEU A 44 4.87 -12.14 -7.15
N ARG A 45 3.69 -11.76 -7.59
CA ARG A 45 3.23 -12.04 -8.93
C ARG A 45 4.08 -11.29 -9.98
N LYS A 46 4.40 -11.94 -11.08
CA LYS A 46 5.23 -11.37 -12.15
C LYS A 46 4.46 -10.52 -13.16
N ASP A 47 3.14 -10.58 -13.12
CA ASP A 47 2.23 -9.78 -13.95
C ASP A 47 1.68 -8.53 -13.23
N GLY A 48 2.04 -8.31 -11.97
CA GLY A 48 1.70 -7.11 -11.21
C GLY A 48 2.32 -5.85 -11.81
N ARG A 49 1.47 -4.84 -12.08
CA ARG A 49 1.92 -3.59 -12.69
C ARG A 49 1.31 -2.38 -11.99
N TRP A 50 2.08 -1.32 -12.00
CA TRP A 50 1.59 0.01 -11.68
C TRP A 50 0.72 0.57 -12.82
N SER A 51 -0.04 1.61 -12.54
CA SER A 51 -0.96 2.25 -13.50
C SER A 51 -0.27 2.95 -14.68
N ASP A 52 1.05 3.11 -14.63
CA ASP A 52 1.88 3.55 -15.75
C ASP A 52 2.42 2.40 -16.60
N GLY A 53 2.14 1.15 -16.21
CA GLY A 53 2.58 -0.08 -16.88
C GLY A 53 3.93 -0.62 -16.41
N SER A 54 4.65 0.07 -15.53
CA SER A 54 5.88 -0.46 -14.91
C SER A 54 5.56 -1.63 -13.98
N PHE A 55 6.53 -2.50 -13.73
CA PHE A 55 6.34 -3.66 -12.85
C PHE A 55 6.35 -3.28 -11.38
N VAL A 56 5.49 -3.94 -10.60
CA VAL A 56 5.56 -3.91 -9.13
C VAL A 56 6.64 -4.86 -8.69
N THR A 57 7.52 -4.40 -7.82
CA THR A 57 8.67 -5.17 -7.34
C THR A 57 8.73 -5.23 -5.82
N ALA A 58 9.51 -6.16 -5.30
CA ALA A 58 9.78 -6.30 -3.86
C ALA A 58 10.40 -5.02 -3.26
N LYS A 59 11.14 -4.25 -4.06
CA LYS A 59 11.72 -2.96 -3.65
C LYS A 59 10.67 -1.91 -3.33
N ASP A 60 9.51 -1.96 -3.99
CA ASP A 60 8.43 -1.00 -3.75
C ASP A 60 7.84 -1.17 -2.34
N PHE A 61 7.77 -2.41 -1.84
CA PHE A 61 7.39 -2.73 -0.46
C PHE A 61 8.46 -2.32 0.54
N LEU A 62 9.73 -2.71 0.30
CA LEU A 62 10.85 -2.34 1.15
C LEU A 62 10.96 -0.81 1.30
N ASN A 63 10.80 -0.07 0.21
CA ASN A 63 10.88 1.39 0.21
C ASN A 63 9.82 2.04 1.12
N THR A 64 8.59 1.54 1.13
CA THR A 64 7.53 2.03 2.03
C THR A 64 7.91 1.82 3.48
N ILE A 65 8.40 0.63 3.82
CA ILE A 65 8.81 0.27 5.19
C ILE A 65 9.97 1.17 5.65
N GLN A 66 11.02 1.28 4.85
CA GLN A 66 12.18 2.11 5.16
C GLN A 66 11.80 3.58 5.35
N ARG A 67 10.94 4.11 4.47
CA ARG A 67 10.45 5.48 4.59
C ARG A 67 9.62 5.71 5.84
N ALA A 68 8.79 4.74 6.24
CA ALA A 68 7.99 4.84 7.47
C ALA A 68 8.85 4.78 8.74
N LEU A 69 9.98 4.05 8.68
CA LEU A 69 10.95 3.94 9.77
C LEU A 69 11.97 5.08 9.83
N ASP A 70 12.08 5.91 8.78
CA ASP A 70 12.95 7.10 8.86
C ASP A 70 12.46 8.02 9.98
N PRO A 71 13.29 8.31 10.99
CA PRO A 71 12.92 9.20 12.11
C PRO A 71 12.41 10.57 11.66
N LYS A 72 12.81 11.02 10.45
CA LYS A 72 12.39 12.31 9.88
C LYS A 72 11.02 12.24 9.21
N SER A 73 10.49 11.06 8.95
CA SER A 73 9.20 10.89 8.25
C SER A 73 8.02 11.34 9.09
N GLY A 74 8.12 11.22 10.42
CA GLY A 74 7.02 11.48 11.35
C GLY A 74 5.81 10.55 11.14
N SER A 75 6.03 9.34 10.65
CA SER A 75 4.98 8.36 10.39
C SER A 75 4.23 7.98 11.66
N GLY A 76 2.93 8.26 11.72
CA GLY A 76 2.07 7.86 12.84
C GLY A 76 1.79 6.35 12.91
N TYR A 77 2.25 5.58 11.94
CA TYR A 77 2.04 4.13 11.83
C TYR A 77 3.33 3.31 11.97
N ALA A 78 4.49 3.94 12.22
CA ALA A 78 5.78 3.25 12.32
C ALA A 78 5.79 2.13 13.38
N ASN A 79 5.06 2.31 14.49
CA ASN A 79 4.96 1.31 15.56
C ASN A 79 4.38 -0.04 15.12
N TYR A 80 3.63 -0.10 14.03
CA TYR A 80 3.13 -1.36 13.47
C TYR A 80 4.22 -2.16 12.72
N LEU A 81 5.38 -1.55 12.45
CA LEU A 81 6.55 -2.20 11.87
C LEU A 81 7.49 -2.80 12.93
N PHE A 82 7.33 -2.45 14.22
CA PHE A 82 8.21 -2.89 15.31
C PHE A 82 8.31 -4.40 15.54
N PRO A 83 7.34 -5.24 15.11
CA PRO A 83 7.57 -6.68 15.08
C PRO A 83 8.71 -7.13 14.15
N ILE A 84 9.10 -6.31 13.16
CA ILE A 84 10.24 -6.58 12.27
C ILE A 84 11.53 -6.31 13.02
N LYS A 85 12.49 -7.21 12.85
CA LYS A 85 13.79 -7.14 13.51
C LYS A 85 14.50 -5.80 13.29
N ASN A 86 14.99 -5.19 14.38
CA ASN A 86 15.64 -3.89 14.46
C ASN A 86 14.77 -2.68 14.04
N ALA A 87 13.48 -2.86 13.74
CA ALA A 87 12.65 -1.76 13.22
C ALA A 87 12.42 -0.66 14.27
N GLU A 88 12.24 -1.01 15.54
CA GLU A 88 12.08 -0.03 16.63
C GLU A 88 13.35 0.77 16.87
N GLU A 89 14.50 0.12 16.94
CA GLU A 89 15.82 0.74 17.15
C GLU A 89 16.19 1.67 15.98
N ILE A 90 15.86 1.28 14.74
CA ILE A 90 16.03 2.13 13.56
C ILE A 90 15.16 3.39 13.67
N TYR A 91 13.88 3.22 14.02
CA TYR A 91 12.96 4.34 14.20
C TYR A 91 13.42 5.30 15.32
N MET A 92 14.01 4.78 16.39
CA MET A 92 14.60 5.57 17.49
C MET A 92 15.96 6.19 17.13
N GLY A 93 16.54 5.83 15.98
CA GLY A 93 17.85 6.30 15.53
C GLY A 93 19.03 5.62 16.26
N GLU A 94 18.80 4.43 16.83
CA GLU A 94 19.79 3.64 17.58
C GLU A 94 20.49 2.60 16.70
N GLN A 95 19.90 2.25 15.55
CA GLN A 95 20.44 1.32 14.56
C GLN A 95 20.36 1.90 13.15
N ASP A 96 21.24 1.40 12.26
CA ASP A 96 21.27 1.79 10.86
C ASP A 96 20.20 1.02 10.05
N MET A 97 19.65 1.67 9.01
CA MET A 97 18.60 1.09 8.15
C MET A 97 19.01 -0.23 7.49
N GLU A 98 20.31 -0.45 7.25
CA GLU A 98 20.87 -1.67 6.69
C GLU A 98 20.71 -2.90 7.59
N THR A 99 20.42 -2.69 8.89
CA THR A 99 20.19 -3.78 9.85
C THR A 99 18.74 -4.23 9.92
N LEU A 100 17.84 -3.57 9.19
CA LEU A 100 16.42 -3.89 9.14
C LEU A 100 16.17 -5.35 8.75
N GLY A 101 15.32 -6.04 9.50
CA GLY A 101 14.92 -7.42 9.23
C GLY A 101 14.01 -7.57 7.98
N VAL A 102 14.22 -6.76 6.94
CA VAL A 102 13.56 -6.92 5.64
C VAL A 102 14.62 -6.93 4.55
N SER A 103 14.59 -7.95 3.70
CA SER A 103 15.50 -8.05 2.56
C SER A 103 14.76 -8.41 1.28
N VAL A 104 15.35 -8.04 0.16
CA VAL A 104 14.89 -8.34 -1.19
C VAL A 104 15.91 -9.24 -1.85
N GLU A 105 15.52 -10.48 -2.17
CA GLU A 105 16.40 -11.46 -2.80
C GLU A 105 16.50 -11.20 -4.31
N ASP A 106 15.35 -10.93 -4.94
CA ASP A 106 15.22 -10.54 -6.33
C ASP A 106 14.04 -9.57 -6.50
N ASP A 107 13.69 -9.19 -7.73
CA ASP A 107 12.59 -8.25 -7.98
C ASP A 107 11.22 -8.74 -7.49
N TYR A 108 11.07 -10.04 -7.22
CA TYR A 108 9.78 -10.67 -6.87
C TYR A 108 9.80 -11.45 -5.56
N THR A 109 10.88 -11.36 -4.79
CA THR A 109 11.00 -12.08 -3.52
C THR A 109 11.38 -11.12 -2.40
N ILE A 110 10.50 -11.00 -1.39
CA ILE A 110 10.73 -10.19 -0.19
C ILE A 110 10.70 -11.09 1.04
N HIS A 111 11.66 -10.90 1.91
CA HIS A 111 11.84 -11.67 3.14
C HIS A 111 11.75 -10.77 4.36
N PHE A 112 11.06 -11.25 5.41
CA PHE A 112 10.89 -10.59 6.70
C PHE A 112 11.42 -11.48 7.82
N SER A 113 12.35 -10.94 8.62
CA SER A 113 12.78 -11.51 9.90
C SER A 113 12.11 -10.71 11.02
N LEU A 114 11.47 -11.37 11.96
CA LEU A 114 10.78 -10.76 13.08
C LEU A 114 11.58 -10.91 14.38
N GLU A 115 11.41 -10.00 15.33
CA GLU A 115 12.02 -10.07 16.65
C GLU A 115 11.54 -11.27 17.46
N GLU A 116 10.24 -11.55 17.39
CA GLU A 116 9.57 -12.58 18.18
C GLU A 116 8.55 -13.34 17.29
N PRO A 117 8.14 -14.56 17.67
CA PRO A 117 7.11 -15.31 16.97
C PRO A 117 5.82 -14.50 16.78
N CYS A 118 5.38 -14.27 15.54
CA CYS A 118 4.20 -13.46 15.24
C CYS A 118 3.21 -14.22 14.33
N VAL A 119 2.34 -15.03 14.91
CA VAL A 119 1.32 -15.81 14.18
C VAL A 119 0.26 -14.94 13.48
N TYR A 120 0.13 -13.67 13.88
CA TYR A 120 -0.80 -12.71 13.29
C TYR A 120 -0.14 -11.76 12.29
N PHE A 121 1.12 -12.00 11.90
CA PHE A 121 1.87 -11.11 10.99
C PHE A 121 1.12 -10.83 9.69
N LEU A 122 0.45 -11.83 9.10
CA LEU A 122 -0.37 -11.65 7.90
C LEU A 122 -1.48 -10.57 8.05
N LYS A 123 -1.98 -10.34 9.28
CA LYS A 123 -2.97 -9.28 9.53
C LYS A 123 -2.33 -7.89 9.52
N LEU A 124 -1.07 -7.79 9.94
CA LEU A 124 -0.33 -6.52 9.93
C LEU A 124 -0.02 -6.06 8.51
N LEU A 125 0.20 -6.99 7.57
CA LEU A 125 0.51 -6.70 6.16
C LEU A 125 -0.59 -5.93 5.43
N ARG A 126 -1.79 -5.84 6.01
CA ARG A 126 -2.92 -5.05 5.49
C ARG A 126 -2.87 -3.57 5.91
N LEU A 127 -1.94 -3.20 6.74
CA LEU A 127 -1.79 -1.81 7.17
C LEU A 127 -1.03 -0.99 6.11
N PRO A 128 -1.34 0.30 5.96
CA PRO A 128 -0.74 1.15 4.92
C PRO A 128 0.79 1.18 4.91
N VAL A 129 1.44 0.92 6.05
CA VAL A 129 2.91 0.87 6.15
C VAL A 129 3.54 -0.35 5.50
N TYR A 130 2.73 -1.34 5.11
CA TYR A 130 3.15 -2.54 4.40
C TYR A 130 2.71 -2.56 2.93
N THR A 131 1.95 -1.56 2.47
CA THR A 131 1.55 -1.46 1.06
C THR A 131 2.71 -0.94 0.21
N PRO A 132 2.81 -1.33 -1.06
CA PRO A 132 3.90 -0.86 -1.90
C PRO A 132 3.72 0.63 -2.26
N SER A 133 4.83 1.32 -2.45
CA SER A 133 4.84 2.63 -3.11
C SER A 133 5.88 2.62 -4.22
N ASN A 134 5.54 3.18 -5.38
CA ASN A 134 6.49 3.24 -6.47
C ASN A 134 7.76 3.96 -6.00
N SER A 135 8.87 3.20 -5.98
CA SER A 135 10.12 3.63 -5.35
C SER A 135 10.75 4.84 -6.05
N VAL A 136 10.53 4.98 -7.36
CA VAL A 136 11.04 6.09 -8.14
C VAL A 136 10.36 7.39 -7.73
N TYR A 137 9.04 7.46 -7.82
CA TYR A 137 8.30 8.69 -7.52
C TYR A 137 8.31 9.06 -6.03
N ALA A 138 8.24 8.08 -5.13
CA ALA A 138 8.29 8.35 -3.70
C ALA A 138 9.63 8.98 -3.28
N THR A 139 10.73 8.66 -3.96
CA THR A 139 12.06 9.21 -3.69
C THR A 139 12.27 10.55 -4.40
N GLU A 140 11.85 10.68 -5.65
CA GLU A 140 12.13 11.88 -6.46
C GLU A 140 11.20 13.04 -6.13
N VAL A 141 9.92 12.79 -5.86
CA VAL A 141 8.90 13.83 -5.65
C VAL A 141 8.78 14.22 -4.18
N GLY A 142 9.04 13.30 -3.26
CA GLY A 142 8.91 13.54 -1.83
C GLY A 142 7.45 13.66 -1.37
N ASN A 143 7.19 14.49 -0.36
CA ASN A 143 5.85 14.64 0.21
C ASN A 143 4.84 15.21 -0.80
N GLY A 144 3.66 14.58 -0.89
CA GLY A 144 2.56 15.01 -1.77
C GLY A 144 2.50 14.28 -3.11
N TRP A 145 3.42 13.34 -3.36
CA TRP A 145 3.40 12.47 -4.54
C TRP A 145 2.06 11.74 -4.69
N ASP A 146 1.42 11.40 -3.58
CA ASP A 146 0.16 10.66 -3.45
C ASP A 146 -1.10 11.48 -3.82
N LYS A 147 -0.97 12.79 -4.00
CA LYS A 147 -2.07 13.72 -4.33
C LYS A 147 -1.99 14.29 -5.74
N ASN A 148 -0.93 14.00 -6.44
CA ASN A 148 -0.75 14.43 -7.81
C ASN A 148 -1.03 13.23 -8.75
N PRO A 149 -2.03 13.31 -9.65
CA PRO A 149 -2.35 12.25 -10.59
C PRO A 149 -1.16 11.73 -11.39
N ASP A 150 -0.21 12.59 -11.73
CA ASP A 150 0.97 12.22 -12.53
C ASP A 150 1.99 11.38 -11.73
N THR A 151 1.92 11.39 -10.40
CA THR A 151 2.88 10.70 -9.53
C THR A 151 2.23 9.70 -8.56
N SER A 152 0.90 9.77 -8.39
CA SER A 152 0.11 8.84 -7.56
C SER A 152 -0.20 7.56 -8.33
N LEU A 153 0.80 6.68 -8.48
CA LEU A 153 0.59 5.39 -9.11
C LEU A 153 -0.15 4.43 -8.20
N SER A 154 -0.94 3.56 -8.81
CA SER A 154 -1.66 2.48 -8.15
C SER A 154 -1.31 1.14 -8.81
N ASN A 155 -1.12 0.11 -8.00
CA ASN A 155 -1.01 -1.28 -8.46
C ASN A 155 -2.35 -2.04 -8.32
N GLY A 156 -3.39 -1.38 -7.84
CA GLY A 156 -4.73 -1.91 -7.64
C GLY A 156 -5.68 -1.65 -8.81
N PRO A 157 -6.98 -1.91 -8.60
CA PRO A 157 -7.99 -1.88 -9.67
C PRO A 157 -8.26 -0.48 -10.25
N TYR A 158 -7.95 0.57 -9.51
CA TYR A 158 -8.14 1.96 -9.94
C TYR A 158 -6.90 2.79 -9.70
N TYR A 159 -6.75 3.89 -10.42
CA TYR A 159 -5.74 4.92 -10.21
C TYR A 159 -6.36 6.31 -10.12
N LEU A 160 -5.66 7.26 -9.52
CA LEU A 160 -6.09 8.64 -9.42
C LEU A 160 -5.96 9.32 -10.80
N GLU A 161 -7.09 9.70 -11.40
CA GLU A 161 -7.12 10.43 -12.68
C GLU A 161 -7.12 11.94 -12.45
N GLU A 162 -7.86 12.41 -11.44
CA GLU A 162 -7.98 13.82 -11.13
C GLU A 162 -8.17 14.05 -9.63
N TYR A 163 -7.60 15.11 -9.09
CA TYR A 163 -7.80 15.55 -7.72
C TYR A 163 -7.97 17.06 -7.64
N ILE A 164 -9.15 17.50 -7.27
CA ILE A 164 -9.45 18.91 -6.99
C ILE A 164 -9.69 19.05 -5.48
N PRO A 165 -8.74 19.67 -4.76
CA PRO A 165 -8.82 19.81 -3.31
C PRO A 165 -10.16 20.36 -2.85
N GLU A 166 -10.73 19.77 -1.79
CA GLU A 166 -11.98 20.16 -1.16
C GLU A 166 -13.24 20.07 -2.05
N GLN A 167 -13.11 19.61 -3.29
CA GLN A 167 -14.22 19.46 -4.22
C GLN A 167 -14.49 17.97 -4.56
N TYR A 168 -13.55 17.32 -5.25
CA TYR A 168 -13.68 15.91 -5.62
C TYR A 168 -12.35 15.29 -6.02
N PHE A 169 -12.34 13.98 -6.13
CA PHE A 169 -11.35 13.24 -6.89
C PHE A 169 -12.00 12.14 -7.73
N THR A 170 -11.35 11.80 -8.82
CA THR A 170 -11.79 10.79 -9.77
C THR A 170 -10.80 9.65 -9.80
N LEU A 171 -11.30 8.44 -9.60
CA LEU A 171 -10.57 7.20 -9.81
C LEU A 171 -11.02 6.58 -11.12
N LYS A 172 -10.07 6.13 -11.93
CA LYS A 172 -10.30 5.45 -13.19
C LYS A 172 -9.75 4.04 -13.16
N LYS A 173 -10.44 3.12 -13.84
CA LYS A 173 -10.02 1.73 -13.96
C LYS A 173 -8.59 1.64 -14.48
N ASN A 174 -7.75 0.90 -13.74
CA ASN A 174 -6.36 0.66 -14.10
C ASN A 174 -6.27 -0.35 -15.25
N PRO A 175 -5.81 0.05 -16.45
CA PRO A 175 -5.75 -0.84 -17.61
C PRO A 175 -4.67 -1.93 -17.47
N TYR A 176 -3.76 -1.78 -16.52
CA TYR A 176 -2.67 -2.72 -16.26
C TYR A 176 -2.91 -3.60 -15.04
N TYR A 177 -4.08 -3.45 -14.38
CA TYR A 177 -4.41 -4.27 -13.22
C TYR A 177 -4.49 -5.75 -13.60
N TRP A 178 -3.82 -6.60 -12.86
CA TRP A 178 -3.72 -8.03 -13.16
C TRP A 178 -5.10 -8.73 -13.26
N ASN A 179 -6.08 -8.28 -12.47
CA ASN A 179 -7.44 -8.83 -12.46
C ASN A 179 -8.47 -7.85 -13.06
N GLN A 180 -8.09 -7.13 -14.09
CA GLN A 180 -8.92 -6.07 -14.70
C GLN A 180 -10.28 -6.57 -15.21
N GLU A 181 -10.41 -7.86 -15.58
CA GLU A 181 -11.67 -8.44 -16.07
C GLU A 181 -12.78 -8.46 -15.02
N GLN A 182 -12.42 -8.51 -13.74
CA GLN A 182 -13.35 -8.45 -12.62
C GLN A 182 -13.77 -7.02 -12.27
N VAL A 183 -13.05 -6.02 -12.73
CA VAL A 183 -13.38 -4.60 -12.50
C VAL A 183 -14.43 -4.15 -13.51
N LYS A 184 -15.67 -3.93 -13.05
CA LYS A 184 -16.81 -3.59 -13.92
C LYS A 184 -17.05 -2.09 -14.06
N THR A 185 -16.71 -1.31 -13.02
CA THR A 185 -16.91 0.14 -13.02
C THR A 185 -15.71 0.81 -13.69
N GLU A 186 -15.93 1.67 -14.66
CA GLU A 186 -14.86 2.36 -15.39
C GLU A 186 -14.32 3.57 -14.61
N THR A 187 -15.23 4.29 -13.92
CA THR A 187 -14.89 5.54 -13.22
C THR A 187 -15.65 5.66 -11.92
N ILE A 188 -14.98 6.09 -10.87
CA ILE A 188 -15.57 6.36 -9.56
C ILE A 188 -15.25 7.82 -9.20
N VAL A 189 -16.27 8.61 -8.89
CA VAL A 189 -16.11 10.01 -8.47
C VAL A 189 -16.45 10.15 -7.00
N PHE A 190 -15.50 10.67 -6.22
CA PHE A 190 -15.69 10.99 -4.81
C PHE A 190 -15.82 12.50 -4.66
N ARG A 191 -16.99 12.96 -4.21
CA ARG A 191 -17.23 14.39 -3.96
C ARG A 191 -17.14 14.71 -2.48
N PHE A 192 -16.61 15.89 -2.16
CA PHE A 192 -16.55 16.42 -0.80
C PHE A 192 -17.70 17.36 -0.56
N PHE A 193 -18.36 17.22 0.58
CA PHE A 193 -19.42 18.11 1.01
C PHE A 193 -19.03 18.76 2.34
N SER A 194 -19.24 20.06 2.47
CA SER A 194 -18.94 20.81 3.68
C SER A 194 -19.90 20.52 4.83
N ASP A 195 -21.10 20.04 4.50
CA ASP A 195 -22.16 19.77 5.45
C ASP A 195 -23.15 18.71 4.95
N GLN A 196 -23.91 18.15 5.88
CA GLN A 196 -24.85 17.06 5.62
C GLN A 196 -26.04 17.51 4.73
N GLN A 197 -26.44 18.78 4.76
CA GLN A 197 -27.55 19.27 3.97
C GLN A 197 -27.18 19.35 2.48
N SER A 198 -25.95 19.77 2.18
CA SER A 198 -25.41 19.79 0.82
C SER A 198 -25.30 18.35 0.25
N LEU A 199 -24.83 17.40 1.06
CA LEU A 199 -24.78 15.99 0.70
C LEU A 199 -26.18 15.44 0.38
N GLN A 200 -27.17 15.72 1.23
CA GLN A 200 -28.55 15.26 1.02
C GLN A 200 -29.14 15.87 -0.25
N SER A 201 -28.95 17.17 -0.50
CA SER A 201 -29.42 17.83 -1.71
C SER A 201 -28.82 17.22 -2.98
N ALA A 202 -27.53 16.95 -2.99
CA ALA A 202 -26.86 16.32 -4.13
C ALA A 202 -27.43 14.91 -4.40
N TYR A 203 -27.68 14.12 -3.34
CA TYR A 203 -28.29 12.80 -3.47
C TYR A 203 -29.72 12.88 -4.03
N GLU A 204 -30.55 13.83 -3.55
CA GLU A 204 -31.94 14.02 -4.01
C GLU A 204 -32.02 14.51 -5.47
N THR A 205 -31.01 15.25 -5.95
CA THR A 205 -30.92 15.73 -7.35
C THR A 205 -30.27 14.73 -8.28
N GLY A 206 -29.71 13.64 -7.75
CA GLY A 206 -29.07 12.60 -8.55
C GLY A 206 -27.65 12.95 -9.02
N GLU A 207 -26.99 13.86 -8.32
CA GLU A 207 -25.61 14.27 -8.60
C GLU A 207 -24.57 13.32 -7.99
#